data_77568e18a32e9411d32bcec2464aec38
#
_entry.id   77568e18a32e9411d32bcec2464aec38
#
_cell.length_a   1.000
_cell.length_b   1.000
_cell.length_c   1.000
_cell.angle_alpha   90.00
_cell.angle_beta   90.00
_cell.angle_gamma   90.00
#
_symmetry.space_group_name_H-M   'P 1'
#
loop_
_entity.id
_entity.type
_entity.pdbx_description
1 polymer ?
#
loop_
_entity_poly.entity_id
_entity_poly.type
_entity_poly.pdbx_seq_one_letter_code
_entity_poly.pdbx_strand_id
1 'polypeptide(L)'
;MRQPVIVALCLAGTLGLSACNRTTDAEVQRAIDSVNFIDATNLNDIMLTVGDPAEAVAYFAKASSENPDRVDLKRGLAKSLIRAQRPADAATVWEQVAASPEGTMDDRVSLADAYIRTNQWPKAEAELNKIPPTHETFERYRLEAMVADSKKDWKKADSFYETAAGMTTQPAGVYNNWGFSKLSRQDFAAAERLFAQALTYDPTLFTAKNNLVMARGAQRKYDLPVVEVTQTEKAELIYTLALTAIKKGDVAVGKALLEDAIATHPQHFEAAVRSLNALGA
;
A
#
# COMPACT_ATOMS: atom_id res chain seq x y z
N MET A 1 -18.72 -89.49 37.81
CA MET A 1 -17.30 -89.25 37.68
C MET A 1 -17.06 -88.01 36.77
N ARG A 2 -16.56 -87.00 37.41
CA ARG A 2 -15.64 -85.99 36.93
C ARG A 2 -16.04 -85.06 35.78
N GLN A 3 -16.45 -83.93 36.13
CA GLN A 3 -16.17 -82.67 35.42
C GLN A 3 -15.24 -81.84 36.26
N PRO A 4 -14.08 -81.39 35.70
CA PRO A 4 -13.63 -80.06 35.92
C PRO A 4 -12.85 -79.55 34.66
N VAL A 5 -13.48 -78.93 33.72
CA VAL A 5 -12.76 -78.23 32.57
C VAL A 5 -13.49 -76.97 32.09
N ILE A 6 -14.48 -76.44 32.79
CA ILE A 6 -15.24 -75.25 32.27
C ILE A 6 -14.95 -73.95 33.07
N VAL A 7 -13.98 -73.90 33.95
CA VAL A 7 -13.71 -72.68 34.75
C VAL A 7 -12.52 -71.89 34.27
N ALA A 8 -11.76 -72.33 33.25
CA ALA A 8 -10.52 -71.65 32.80
C ALA A 8 -10.64 -70.73 31.58
N LEU A 9 -11.83 -70.49 30.99
CA LEU A 9 -11.99 -69.74 29.76
C LEU A 9 -12.71 -68.40 29.92
N CYS A 10 -13.07 -67.96 31.13
CA CYS A 10 -13.72 -66.63 31.33
C CYS A 10 -12.83 -65.53 31.90
N LEU A 11 -11.51 -65.71 32.05
CA LEU A 11 -10.61 -64.70 32.61
C LEU A 11 -9.66 -64.05 31.58
N ALA A 12 -9.76 -64.40 30.28
CA ALA A 12 -8.93 -63.86 29.25
C ALA A 12 -9.63 -62.77 28.37
N GLY A 13 -10.87 -62.42 28.68
CA GLY A 13 -11.68 -61.50 27.84
C GLY A 13 -11.80 -60.04 28.29
N THR A 14 -11.13 -59.63 29.38
CA THR A 14 -11.35 -58.30 29.96
C THR A 14 -10.14 -57.35 29.88
N LEU A 15 -9.08 -57.70 29.13
CA LEU A 15 -7.90 -56.86 28.96
C LEU A 15 -7.80 -56.18 27.61
N GLY A 16 -8.84 -56.26 26.75
CA GLY A 16 -8.84 -55.71 25.37
C GLY A 16 -9.63 -54.45 25.17
N LEU A 17 -10.28 -53.86 26.18
CA LEU A 17 -11.16 -52.68 26.00
C LEU A 17 -10.63 -51.38 26.61
N SER A 18 -9.38 -51.31 27.03
CA SER A 18 -8.77 -50.05 27.57
C SER A 18 -7.81 -49.37 26.61
N ALA A 19 -7.79 -49.73 25.32
CA ALA A 19 -6.88 -49.16 24.33
C ALA A 19 -7.54 -48.12 23.39
N CYS A 20 -8.83 -47.80 23.57
CA CYS A 20 -9.57 -46.88 22.71
C CYS A 20 -10.02 -45.61 23.44
N ASN A 21 -9.23 -45.01 24.30
CA ASN A 21 -9.52 -43.66 24.76
C ASN A 21 -8.30 -42.94 25.31
N ARG A 22 -7.30 -42.81 24.46
CA ARG A 22 -6.25 -41.77 24.54
C ARG A 22 -6.00 -41.23 23.15
N THR A 23 -7.02 -40.72 22.50
CA THR A 23 -6.84 -39.52 21.69
C THR A 23 -6.42 -38.47 22.71
N THR A 24 -5.13 -38.29 22.81
CA THR A 24 -4.54 -37.56 23.90
C THR A 24 -5.08 -36.13 23.84
N ASP A 25 -5.37 -35.54 25.01
CA ASP A 25 -5.68 -34.11 25.16
C ASP A 25 -4.75 -33.25 24.27
N ALA A 26 -3.52 -33.71 24.01
CA ALA A 26 -2.57 -33.15 23.10
C ALA A 26 -2.94 -33.20 21.59
N GLU A 27 -3.73 -34.17 21.12
CA GLU A 27 -4.24 -34.20 19.73
C GLU A 27 -5.48 -33.31 19.59
N VAL A 28 -6.33 -33.33 20.61
CA VAL A 28 -7.47 -32.39 20.68
C VAL A 28 -6.96 -30.97 20.81
N GLN A 29 -5.98 -30.72 21.66
CA GLN A 29 -5.38 -29.38 21.80
C GLN A 29 -4.71 -28.94 20.52
N ARG A 30 -3.95 -29.80 19.81
CA ARG A 30 -3.39 -29.49 18.50
C ARG A 30 -4.45 -29.20 17.44
N ALA A 31 -5.57 -29.90 17.45
CA ALA A 31 -6.70 -29.65 16.56
C ALA A 31 -7.37 -28.31 16.89
N ILE A 32 -7.58 -27.98 18.16
CA ILE A 32 -8.11 -26.71 18.63
C ILE A 32 -7.15 -25.57 18.24
N ASP A 33 -5.85 -25.75 18.49
CA ASP A 33 -4.82 -24.75 18.14
C ASP A 33 -4.73 -24.54 16.62
N SER A 34 -4.92 -25.62 15.81
CA SER A 34 -4.95 -25.50 14.35
C SER A 34 -6.19 -24.74 13.84
N VAL A 35 -7.36 -24.97 14.43
CA VAL A 35 -8.59 -24.22 14.11
C VAL A 35 -8.46 -22.76 14.52
N ASN A 36 -7.99 -22.50 15.73
CA ASN A 36 -7.76 -21.13 16.20
C ASN A 36 -6.72 -20.39 15.35
N PHE A 37 -5.69 -21.11 14.85
CA PHE A 37 -4.72 -20.53 13.93
C PHE A 37 -5.32 -20.18 12.57
N ILE A 38 -6.14 -21.07 11.99
CA ILE A 38 -6.83 -20.81 10.71
C ILE A 38 -7.80 -19.64 10.87
N ASP A 39 -8.61 -19.62 11.93
CA ASP A 39 -9.55 -18.51 12.18
C ASP A 39 -8.82 -17.17 12.39
N ALA A 40 -7.73 -17.18 13.15
CA ALA A 40 -6.91 -15.99 13.36
C ALA A 40 -6.24 -15.53 12.06
N THR A 41 -5.80 -16.45 11.19
CA THR A 41 -5.18 -16.11 9.89
C THR A 41 -6.21 -15.51 8.95
N ASN A 42 -7.41 -16.08 8.86
CA ASN A 42 -8.48 -15.51 8.05
C ASN A 42 -8.90 -14.12 8.52
N LEU A 43 -8.98 -13.89 9.83
CA LEU A 43 -9.28 -12.58 10.40
C LEU A 43 -8.13 -11.58 10.12
N ASN A 44 -6.87 -12.00 10.19
CA ASN A 44 -5.72 -11.20 9.84
C ASN A 44 -5.80 -10.72 8.39
N ASP A 45 -6.12 -11.61 7.44
CA ASP A 45 -6.25 -11.28 6.03
C ASP A 45 -7.42 -10.32 5.78
N ILE A 46 -8.56 -10.53 6.43
CA ILE A 46 -9.71 -9.63 6.35
C ILE A 46 -9.34 -8.23 6.88
N MET A 47 -8.70 -8.15 8.04
CA MET A 47 -8.26 -6.88 8.61
C MET A 47 -7.24 -6.17 7.73
N LEU A 48 -6.33 -6.90 7.05
CA LEU A 48 -5.35 -6.33 6.15
C LEU A 48 -5.92 -5.86 4.81
N THR A 49 -7.02 -6.45 4.33
CA THR A 49 -7.54 -6.20 2.99
C THR A 49 -8.75 -5.30 2.96
N VAL A 50 -9.78 -5.62 3.73
CA VAL A 50 -11.09 -4.95 3.69
C VAL A 50 -11.49 -4.26 4.99
N GLY A 51 -10.83 -4.58 6.12
CA GLY A 51 -11.13 -3.97 7.42
C GLY A 51 -10.85 -2.46 7.43
N ASP A 52 -11.60 -1.72 8.26
CA ASP A 52 -11.30 -0.30 8.51
C ASP A 52 -9.85 -0.14 9.00
N PRO A 53 -9.08 0.81 8.47
CA PRO A 53 -7.68 0.97 8.84
C PRO A 53 -7.43 1.21 10.33
N ALA A 54 -8.31 1.96 11.02
CA ALA A 54 -8.13 2.22 12.45
C ALA A 54 -8.47 0.99 13.29
N GLU A 55 -9.52 0.24 12.91
CA GLU A 55 -9.86 -1.03 13.53
C GLU A 55 -8.75 -2.08 13.32
N ALA A 56 -8.17 -2.15 12.12
CA ALA A 56 -7.05 -3.03 11.82
C ALA A 56 -5.82 -2.69 12.69
N VAL A 57 -5.50 -1.40 12.88
CA VAL A 57 -4.44 -0.96 13.78
C VAL A 57 -4.71 -1.41 15.21
N ALA A 58 -5.94 -1.20 15.72
CA ALA A 58 -6.30 -1.60 17.09
C ALA A 58 -6.19 -3.14 17.27
N TYR A 59 -6.69 -3.89 16.31
CA TYR A 59 -6.62 -5.34 16.30
C TYR A 59 -5.16 -5.85 16.36
N PHE A 60 -4.32 -5.44 15.40
CA PHE A 60 -2.94 -5.91 15.34
C PHE A 60 -2.08 -5.37 16.49
N ALA A 61 -2.35 -4.18 17.00
CA ALA A 61 -1.66 -3.64 18.19
C ALA A 61 -1.93 -4.52 19.41
N LYS A 62 -3.18 -4.89 19.65
CA LYS A 62 -3.56 -5.81 20.72
C LYS A 62 -2.93 -7.20 20.51
N ALA A 63 -3.15 -7.81 19.34
CA ALA A 63 -2.65 -9.13 19.03
C ALA A 63 -1.13 -9.25 19.15
N SER A 64 -0.37 -8.25 18.68
CA SER A 64 1.10 -8.23 18.79
C SER A 64 1.60 -7.97 20.21
N SER A 65 0.84 -7.25 21.05
CA SER A 65 1.18 -7.05 22.46
C SER A 65 0.96 -8.32 23.31
N GLU A 66 -0.08 -9.10 22.99
CA GLU A 66 -0.37 -10.37 23.62
C GLU A 66 0.57 -11.50 23.16
N ASN A 67 1.13 -11.36 21.96
CA ASN A 67 2.03 -12.34 21.34
C ASN A 67 3.30 -11.66 20.78
N PRO A 68 4.21 -11.20 21.65
CA PRO A 68 5.35 -10.36 21.24
C PRO A 68 6.36 -11.06 20.32
N ASP A 69 6.39 -12.39 20.32
CA ASP A 69 7.27 -13.19 19.46
C ASP A 69 6.68 -13.42 18.05
N ARG A 70 5.41 -13.10 17.83
CA ARG A 70 4.72 -13.25 16.55
C ARG A 70 5.04 -12.08 15.61
N VAL A 71 6.10 -12.24 14.81
CA VAL A 71 6.57 -11.22 13.85
C VAL A 71 5.53 -10.93 12.76
N ASP A 72 4.74 -11.92 12.37
CA ASP A 72 3.64 -11.76 11.41
C ASP A 72 2.58 -10.75 11.89
N LEU A 73 2.24 -10.74 13.19
CA LEU A 73 1.31 -9.75 13.77
C LEU A 73 1.91 -8.34 13.76
N LYS A 74 3.22 -8.20 14.00
CA LYS A 74 3.91 -6.92 13.86
C LYS A 74 3.92 -6.43 12.41
N ARG A 75 4.13 -7.34 11.43
CA ARG A 75 3.98 -7.01 9.99
C ARG A 75 2.55 -6.52 9.69
N GLY A 76 1.54 -7.21 10.24
CA GLY A 76 0.13 -6.79 10.14
C GLY A 76 -0.10 -5.39 10.71
N LEU A 77 0.43 -5.11 11.91
CA LEU A 77 0.35 -3.79 12.54
C LEU A 77 0.98 -2.70 11.66
N ALA A 78 2.20 -2.92 11.18
CA ALA A 78 2.92 -1.95 10.38
C ALA A 78 2.20 -1.65 9.05
N LYS A 79 1.67 -2.68 8.37
CA LYS A 79 0.86 -2.52 7.15
C LYS A 79 -0.43 -1.74 7.44
N SER A 80 -1.11 -2.03 8.54
CA SER A 80 -2.32 -1.33 8.95
C SER A 80 -2.05 0.14 9.28
N LEU A 81 -0.91 0.45 9.91
CA LEU A 81 -0.48 1.81 10.19
C LEU A 81 -0.23 2.62 8.90
N ILE A 82 0.35 2.01 7.86
CA ILE A 82 0.48 2.65 6.54
C ILE A 82 -0.90 2.96 5.95
N ARG A 83 -1.84 2.01 5.99
CA ARG A 83 -3.23 2.23 5.53
C ARG A 83 -3.94 3.33 6.32
N ALA A 84 -3.69 3.40 7.63
CA ALA A 84 -4.21 4.43 8.53
C ALA A 84 -3.49 5.80 8.41
N GLN A 85 -2.64 6.01 7.40
CA GLN A 85 -1.87 7.24 7.18
C GLN A 85 -0.94 7.60 8.36
N ARG A 86 -0.39 6.60 9.05
CA ARG A 86 0.53 6.72 10.18
C ARG A 86 1.92 6.14 9.86
N PRO A 87 2.61 6.65 8.82
CA PRO A 87 3.87 6.06 8.36
C PRO A 87 5.02 6.17 9.37
N ALA A 88 5.00 7.16 10.24
CA ALA A 88 6.04 7.29 11.29
C ALA A 88 5.94 6.15 12.32
N ASP A 89 4.73 5.82 12.74
CA ASP A 89 4.51 4.69 13.66
C ASP A 89 4.83 3.37 12.97
N ALA A 90 4.44 3.24 11.69
CA ALA A 90 4.78 2.07 10.89
C ALA A 90 6.30 1.86 10.77
N ALA A 91 7.08 2.92 10.57
CA ALA A 91 8.54 2.82 10.52
C ALA A 91 9.12 2.23 11.82
N THR A 92 8.61 2.68 12.99
CA THR A 92 9.04 2.13 14.29
C THR A 92 8.76 0.64 14.43
N VAL A 93 7.60 0.18 13.94
CA VAL A 93 7.26 -1.25 13.97
C VAL A 93 8.10 -2.03 12.96
N TRP A 94 8.30 -1.48 11.75
CA TRP A 94 9.15 -2.11 10.73
C TRP A 94 10.62 -2.20 11.16
N GLU A 95 11.16 -1.23 11.93
CA GLU A 95 12.50 -1.31 12.53
C GLU A 95 12.63 -2.56 13.41
N GLN A 96 11.62 -2.82 14.26
CA GLN A 96 11.60 -4.01 15.12
C GLN A 96 11.51 -5.30 14.30
N VAL A 97 10.67 -5.33 13.27
CA VAL A 97 10.51 -6.50 12.38
C VAL A 97 11.81 -6.78 11.63
N ALA A 98 12.42 -5.76 11.01
CA ALA A 98 13.66 -5.91 10.24
C ALA A 98 14.89 -6.28 11.10
N ALA A 99 14.84 -5.99 12.41
CA ALA A 99 15.89 -6.37 13.37
C ALA A 99 15.68 -7.75 14.00
N SER A 100 14.50 -8.36 13.83
CA SER A 100 14.21 -9.68 14.39
C SER A 100 14.96 -10.79 13.63
N PRO A 101 15.19 -11.97 14.25
CA PRO A 101 15.75 -13.12 13.55
C PRO A 101 14.92 -13.61 12.36
N GLU A 102 13.61 -13.33 12.35
CA GLU A 102 12.67 -13.67 11.29
C GLU A 102 12.50 -12.55 10.25
N GLY A 103 13.29 -11.46 10.39
CA GLY A 103 13.26 -10.33 9.46
C GLY A 103 13.75 -10.72 8.07
N THR A 104 12.99 -10.33 7.05
CA THR A 104 13.24 -10.64 5.64
C THR A 104 13.74 -9.41 4.86
N MET A 105 14.15 -9.62 3.61
CA MET A 105 14.49 -8.50 2.72
C MET A 105 13.24 -7.69 2.33
N ASP A 106 12.07 -8.31 2.24
CA ASP A 106 10.80 -7.60 1.99
C ASP A 106 10.39 -6.71 3.16
N ASP A 107 10.73 -7.09 4.40
CA ASP A 107 10.52 -6.22 5.56
C ASP A 107 11.42 -4.98 5.50
N ARG A 108 12.65 -5.10 4.99
CA ARG A 108 13.54 -3.95 4.74
C ARG A 108 13.02 -3.05 3.63
N VAL A 109 12.46 -3.62 2.57
CA VAL A 109 11.76 -2.85 1.52
C VAL A 109 10.60 -2.07 2.12
N SER A 110 9.80 -2.71 2.97
CA SER A 110 8.66 -2.08 3.65
C SER A 110 9.09 -0.98 4.63
N LEU A 111 10.21 -1.19 5.34
CA LEU A 111 10.82 -0.16 6.20
C LEU A 111 11.29 1.04 5.39
N ALA A 112 11.94 0.80 4.25
CA ALA A 112 12.38 1.88 3.36
C ALA A 112 11.19 2.68 2.81
N ASP A 113 10.06 2.03 2.45
CA ASP A 113 8.83 2.72 2.04
C ASP A 113 8.29 3.62 3.18
N ALA A 114 8.26 3.12 4.41
CA ALA A 114 7.82 3.91 5.56
C ALA A 114 8.73 5.14 5.81
N TYR A 115 10.04 5.00 5.65
CA TYR A 115 10.97 6.13 5.72
C TYR A 115 10.77 7.14 4.59
N ILE A 116 10.53 6.70 3.35
CA ILE A 116 10.23 7.58 2.22
C ILE A 116 8.96 8.39 2.49
N ARG A 117 7.89 7.75 2.99
CA ARG A 117 6.62 8.40 3.35
C ARG A 117 6.78 9.45 4.46
N THR A 118 7.81 9.33 5.28
CA THR A 118 8.16 10.29 6.34
C THR A 118 9.31 11.23 5.94
N ASN A 119 9.68 11.27 4.66
CA ASN A 119 10.74 12.10 4.10
C ASN A 119 12.13 11.84 4.69
N GLN A 120 12.36 10.63 5.22
CA GLN A 120 13.64 10.20 5.81
C GLN A 120 14.52 9.51 4.76
N TRP A 121 14.82 10.20 3.65
CA TRP A 121 15.53 9.66 2.48
C TRP A 121 16.85 8.95 2.79
N PRO A 122 17.74 9.50 3.68
CA PRO A 122 19.00 8.82 4.00
C PRO A 122 18.78 7.48 4.70
N LYS A 123 17.76 7.36 5.56
CA LYS A 123 17.46 6.09 6.22
C LYS A 123 16.89 5.08 5.22
N ALA A 124 15.99 5.52 4.33
CA ALA A 124 15.46 4.66 3.29
C ALA A 124 16.58 4.10 2.41
N GLU A 125 17.52 4.94 1.96
CA GLU A 125 18.68 4.51 1.19
C GLU A 125 19.54 3.50 1.97
N ALA A 126 19.78 3.77 3.25
CA ALA A 126 20.58 2.87 4.09
C ALA A 126 19.95 1.47 4.22
N GLU A 127 18.61 1.38 4.31
CA GLU A 127 17.94 0.07 4.33
C GLU A 127 17.96 -0.62 2.97
N LEU A 128 17.72 0.10 1.86
CA LEU A 128 17.79 -0.45 0.51
C LEU A 128 19.19 -0.98 0.18
N ASN A 129 20.25 -0.30 0.64
CA ASN A 129 21.64 -0.73 0.44
C ASN A 129 22.00 -2.01 1.19
N LYS A 130 21.23 -2.44 2.20
CA LYS A 130 21.42 -3.71 2.90
C LYS A 130 20.83 -4.90 2.14
N ILE A 131 20.03 -4.65 1.11
CA ILE A 131 19.35 -5.68 0.33
C ILE A 131 20.28 -6.16 -0.78
N PRO A 132 20.57 -7.47 -0.85
CA PRO A 132 21.49 -8.01 -1.86
C PRO A 132 20.91 -7.81 -3.29
N PRO A 133 21.75 -7.66 -4.31
CA PRO A 133 21.31 -7.48 -5.70
C PRO A 133 20.39 -8.58 -6.21
N THR A 134 20.51 -9.79 -5.67
CA THR A 134 19.70 -10.96 -6.05
C THR A 134 18.24 -10.90 -5.57
N HIS A 135 17.90 -9.97 -4.67
CA HIS A 135 16.53 -9.74 -4.24
C HIS A 135 15.86 -8.73 -5.16
N GLU A 136 15.42 -9.19 -6.32
CA GLU A 136 14.84 -8.37 -7.37
C GLU A 136 13.31 -8.35 -7.25
N THR A 137 12.76 -7.23 -6.73
CA THR A 137 11.31 -6.98 -6.65
C THR A 137 10.96 -5.63 -7.24
N PHE A 138 9.76 -5.50 -7.80
CA PHE A 138 9.34 -4.21 -8.39
C PHE A 138 9.23 -3.13 -7.32
N GLU A 139 8.78 -3.48 -6.10
CA GLU A 139 8.72 -2.55 -4.97
C GLU A 139 10.09 -1.98 -4.63
N ARG A 140 11.11 -2.84 -4.54
CA ARG A 140 12.48 -2.40 -4.28
C ARG A 140 12.94 -1.41 -5.35
N TYR A 141 12.84 -1.76 -6.63
CA TYR A 141 13.30 -0.88 -7.70
C TYR A 141 12.51 0.43 -7.76
N ARG A 142 11.21 0.39 -7.49
CA ARG A 142 10.38 1.60 -7.35
C ARG A 142 10.89 2.53 -6.26
N LEU A 143 11.27 2.00 -5.10
CA LEU A 143 11.79 2.80 -3.99
C LEU A 143 13.21 3.30 -4.27
N GLU A 144 14.08 2.49 -4.88
CA GLU A 144 15.40 2.91 -5.34
C GLU A 144 15.31 4.05 -6.36
N ALA A 145 14.33 4.02 -7.26
CA ALA A 145 14.05 5.10 -8.18
C ALA A 145 13.68 6.39 -7.44
N MET A 146 12.79 6.31 -6.45
CA MET A 146 12.37 7.46 -5.65
C MET A 146 13.53 8.04 -4.82
N VAL A 147 14.41 7.20 -4.29
CA VAL A 147 15.64 7.65 -3.59
C VAL A 147 16.59 8.36 -4.57
N ALA A 148 16.78 7.81 -5.78
CA ALA A 148 17.58 8.46 -6.82
C ALA A 148 17.00 9.84 -7.23
N ASP A 149 15.66 9.95 -7.34
CA ASP A 149 14.95 11.21 -7.58
C ASP A 149 15.23 12.25 -6.48
N SER A 150 15.19 11.84 -5.22
CA SER A 150 15.45 12.72 -4.08
C SER A 150 16.86 13.35 -4.14
N LYS A 151 17.80 12.64 -4.77
CA LYS A 151 19.19 13.05 -5.00
C LYS A 151 19.40 13.75 -6.35
N LYS A 152 18.34 13.86 -7.16
CA LYS A 152 18.39 14.38 -8.54
C LYS A 152 19.30 13.55 -9.47
N ASP A 153 19.52 12.28 -9.15
CA ASP A 153 20.18 11.32 -10.04
C ASP A 153 19.17 10.78 -11.05
N TRP A 154 18.78 11.64 -11.98
CA TRP A 154 17.69 11.41 -12.91
C TRP A 154 17.90 10.19 -13.81
N LYS A 155 19.15 9.93 -14.20
CA LYS A 155 19.47 8.80 -15.06
C LYS A 155 19.26 7.48 -14.33
N LYS A 156 19.69 7.42 -13.08
CA LYS A 156 19.51 6.25 -12.20
C LYS A 156 18.03 6.04 -11.86
N ALA A 157 17.32 7.13 -11.55
CA ALA A 157 15.87 7.10 -11.29
C ALA A 157 15.10 6.53 -12.49
N ASP A 158 15.35 7.04 -13.70
CA ASP A 158 14.70 6.57 -14.92
C ASP A 158 14.94 5.08 -15.17
N SER A 159 16.18 4.60 -15.02
CA SER A 159 16.53 3.19 -15.19
C SER A 159 15.81 2.28 -14.18
N PHE A 160 15.73 2.71 -12.94
CA PHE A 160 15.02 1.94 -11.90
C PHE A 160 13.51 1.93 -12.08
N TYR A 161 12.89 3.05 -12.49
CA TYR A 161 11.46 3.07 -12.82
C TYR A 161 11.15 2.16 -14.01
N GLU A 162 11.98 2.18 -15.05
CA GLU A 162 11.82 1.30 -16.21
C GLU A 162 11.89 -0.17 -15.80
N THR A 163 12.90 -0.54 -14.99
CA THR A 163 13.04 -1.88 -14.44
C THR A 163 11.81 -2.28 -13.62
N ALA A 164 11.40 -1.43 -12.67
CA ALA A 164 10.24 -1.69 -11.82
C ALA A 164 8.96 -1.89 -12.65
N ALA A 165 8.73 -1.06 -13.68
CA ALA A 165 7.56 -1.17 -14.54
C ALA A 165 7.54 -2.50 -15.32
N GLY A 166 8.71 -3.01 -15.74
CA GLY A 166 8.84 -4.29 -16.42
C GLY A 166 8.63 -5.52 -15.53
N MET A 167 8.69 -5.37 -14.21
CA MET A 167 8.60 -6.48 -13.24
C MET A 167 7.19 -6.74 -12.70
N THR A 168 6.20 -5.96 -13.11
CA THR A 168 4.83 -6.10 -12.63
C THR A 168 3.81 -6.03 -13.76
N THR A 169 2.72 -6.76 -13.61
CA THR A 169 1.56 -6.67 -14.52
C THR A 169 0.64 -5.48 -14.19
N GLN A 170 0.87 -4.82 -13.05
CA GLN A 170 0.08 -3.67 -12.59
C GLN A 170 0.99 -2.45 -12.32
N PRO A 171 1.65 -1.89 -13.34
CA PRO A 171 2.65 -0.83 -13.18
C PRO A 171 2.06 0.57 -13.01
N ALA A 172 0.74 0.75 -12.85
CA ALA A 172 0.10 2.06 -12.78
C ALA A 172 0.78 3.01 -11.78
N GLY A 173 1.03 2.52 -10.55
CA GLY A 173 1.72 3.29 -9.51
C GLY A 173 3.17 3.63 -9.86
N VAL A 174 3.88 2.74 -10.56
CA VAL A 174 5.26 2.99 -11.02
C VAL A 174 5.26 4.10 -12.07
N TYR A 175 4.41 4.00 -13.09
CA TYR A 175 4.29 5.04 -14.12
C TYR A 175 3.86 6.39 -13.56
N ASN A 176 2.96 6.40 -12.57
CA ASN A 176 2.57 7.63 -11.88
C ASN A 176 3.76 8.27 -11.15
N ASN A 177 4.55 7.49 -10.41
CA ASN A 177 5.75 8.01 -9.72
C ASN A 177 6.81 8.49 -10.71
N TRP A 178 7.05 7.74 -11.78
CA TRP A 178 7.98 8.15 -12.85
C TRP A 178 7.51 9.42 -13.56
N GLY A 179 6.22 9.52 -13.85
CA GLY A 179 5.60 10.73 -14.39
C GLY A 179 5.81 11.93 -13.47
N PHE A 180 5.65 11.75 -12.16
CA PHE A 180 5.91 12.79 -11.17
C PHE A 180 7.39 13.21 -11.13
N SER A 181 8.31 12.26 -11.24
CA SER A 181 9.74 12.53 -11.43
C SER A 181 9.98 13.44 -12.65
N LYS A 182 9.39 13.11 -13.82
CA LYS A 182 9.48 13.93 -15.03
C LYS A 182 8.85 15.31 -14.84
N LEU A 183 7.69 15.38 -14.19
CA LEU A 183 7.02 16.64 -13.89
C LEU A 183 7.88 17.56 -13.01
N SER A 184 8.52 17.01 -11.98
CA SER A 184 9.36 17.77 -11.04
C SER A 184 10.60 18.41 -11.71
N ARG A 185 11.14 17.75 -12.72
CA ARG A 185 12.27 18.26 -13.53
C ARG A 185 11.82 18.97 -14.83
N GLN A 186 10.54 19.34 -14.92
CA GLN A 186 9.94 20.12 -16.00
C GLN A 186 9.90 19.42 -17.37
N ASP A 187 10.10 18.11 -17.42
CA ASP A 187 9.87 17.31 -18.63
C ASP A 187 8.37 16.98 -18.74
N PHE A 188 7.59 18.02 -18.98
CA PHE A 188 6.13 17.95 -18.97
C PHE A 188 5.57 17.01 -20.03
N ALA A 189 6.22 16.93 -21.19
CA ALA A 189 5.77 16.04 -22.26
C ALA A 189 5.97 14.55 -21.92
N ALA A 190 7.10 14.20 -21.30
CA ALA A 190 7.32 12.85 -20.82
C ALA A 190 6.40 12.52 -19.62
N ALA A 191 6.19 13.49 -18.71
CA ALA A 191 5.26 13.34 -17.60
C ALA A 191 3.84 13.04 -18.10
N GLU A 192 3.33 13.81 -19.07
CA GLU A 192 2.01 13.60 -19.69
C GLU A 192 1.87 12.19 -20.24
N ARG A 193 2.87 11.66 -20.97
CA ARG A 193 2.84 10.29 -21.50
C ARG A 193 2.81 9.24 -20.40
N LEU A 194 3.62 9.41 -19.35
CA LEU A 194 3.71 8.41 -18.26
C LEU A 194 2.43 8.39 -17.41
N PHE A 195 1.81 9.54 -17.14
CA PHE A 195 0.52 9.58 -16.46
C PHE A 195 -0.59 8.96 -17.31
N ALA A 196 -0.63 9.23 -18.61
CA ALA A 196 -1.56 8.59 -19.51
C ALA A 196 -1.34 7.06 -19.53
N GLN A 197 -0.08 6.62 -19.53
CA GLN A 197 0.25 5.19 -19.44
C GLN A 197 -0.18 4.59 -18.11
N ALA A 198 -0.03 5.27 -16.98
CA ALA A 198 -0.55 4.82 -15.69
C ALA A 198 -2.07 4.55 -15.77
N LEU A 199 -2.82 5.45 -16.42
CA LEU A 199 -4.27 5.34 -16.57
C LEU A 199 -4.72 4.24 -17.55
N THR A 200 -3.86 3.72 -18.43
CA THR A 200 -4.19 2.52 -19.23
C THR A 200 -4.20 1.25 -18.37
N TYR A 201 -3.44 1.22 -17.28
CA TYR A 201 -3.40 0.09 -16.34
C TYR A 201 -4.38 0.25 -15.17
N ASP A 202 -4.62 1.48 -14.72
CA ASP A 202 -5.61 1.79 -13.69
C ASP A 202 -6.36 3.10 -14.02
N PRO A 203 -7.49 3.01 -14.73
CA PRO A 203 -8.30 4.18 -15.07
C PRO A 203 -8.91 4.89 -13.85
N THR A 204 -8.94 4.23 -12.69
CA THR A 204 -9.51 4.78 -11.45
C THR A 204 -8.52 5.58 -10.61
N LEU A 205 -7.22 5.54 -10.94
CA LEU A 205 -6.16 6.20 -10.18
C LEU A 205 -6.26 7.73 -10.29
N PHE A 206 -7.04 8.34 -9.39
CA PHE A 206 -7.29 9.79 -9.40
C PHE A 206 -6.01 10.62 -9.34
N THR A 207 -5.00 10.16 -8.59
CA THR A 207 -3.69 10.84 -8.53
C THR A 207 -3.05 10.97 -9.90
N ALA A 208 -3.13 9.93 -10.75
CA ALA A 208 -2.60 9.98 -12.11
C ALA A 208 -3.43 10.91 -13.01
N LYS A 209 -4.76 10.95 -12.87
CA LYS A 209 -5.64 11.90 -13.57
C LYS A 209 -5.24 13.34 -13.24
N ASN A 210 -5.09 13.65 -11.95
CA ASN A 210 -4.72 14.98 -11.49
C ASN A 210 -3.31 15.40 -11.95
N ASN A 211 -2.34 14.48 -11.86
CA ASN A 211 -0.98 14.72 -12.33
C ASN A 211 -0.91 14.91 -13.86
N LEU A 212 -1.73 14.16 -14.62
CA LEU A 212 -1.86 14.34 -16.08
C LEU A 212 -2.34 15.74 -16.41
N VAL A 213 -3.37 16.19 -15.70
CA VAL A 213 -3.91 17.56 -15.87
C VAL A 213 -2.87 18.61 -15.51
N MET A 214 -2.09 18.44 -14.45
CA MET A 214 -0.98 19.31 -14.08
C MET A 214 0.08 19.38 -15.18
N ALA A 215 0.48 18.23 -15.74
CA ALA A 215 1.48 18.17 -16.81
C ALA A 215 1.00 18.86 -18.10
N ARG A 216 -0.30 18.70 -18.44
CA ARG A 216 -0.94 19.39 -19.57
C ARG A 216 -1.02 20.90 -19.35
N GLY A 217 -1.54 21.32 -18.19
CA GLY A 217 -1.64 22.73 -17.83
C GLY A 217 -0.27 23.44 -17.80
N ALA A 218 0.80 22.75 -17.36
CA ALA A 218 2.16 23.28 -17.42
C ALA A 218 2.64 23.55 -18.87
N GLN A 219 2.04 22.89 -19.86
CA GLN A 219 2.24 23.10 -21.31
C GLN A 219 1.21 24.07 -21.91
N ARG A 220 0.39 24.73 -21.10
CA ARG A 220 -0.73 25.61 -21.53
C ARG A 220 -1.82 24.88 -22.33
N LYS A 221 -1.98 23.56 -22.09
CA LYS A 221 -3.09 22.75 -22.60
C LYS A 221 -4.17 22.73 -21.52
N TYR A 222 -5.18 23.56 -21.64
CA TYR A 222 -6.19 23.77 -20.58
C TYR A 222 -7.50 23.03 -20.83
N ASP A 223 -7.53 22.11 -21.77
CA ASP A 223 -8.61 21.15 -21.97
C ASP A 223 -8.43 19.90 -21.10
N LEU A 224 -9.52 19.34 -20.59
CA LEU A 224 -9.47 18.09 -19.86
C LEU A 224 -9.08 16.94 -20.80
N PRO A 225 -8.23 16.01 -20.35
CA PRO A 225 -7.98 14.78 -21.10
C PRO A 225 -9.24 13.91 -21.13
N VAL A 226 -9.33 13.06 -22.14
CA VAL A 226 -10.44 12.07 -22.26
C VAL A 226 -10.15 10.93 -21.28
N VAL A 227 -10.70 11.02 -20.07
CA VAL A 227 -10.60 10.03 -19.00
C VAL A 227 -11.93 9.87 -18.31
N GLU A 228 -12.23 8.69 -17.80
CA GLU A 228 -13.43 8.45 -17.00
C GLU A 228 -13.35 9.18 -15.67
N VAL A 229 -14.32 10.01 -15.36
CA VAL A 229 -14.38 10.79 -14.14
C VAL A 229 -15.81 10.91 -13.63
N THR A 230 -15.98 10.92 -12.33
CA THR A 230 -17.21 11.37 -11.67
C THR A 230 -17.35 12.89 -11.82
N GLN A 231 -18.55 13.42 -11.54
CA GLN A 231 -18.77 14.86 -11.60
C GLN A 231 -17.89 15.63 -10.60
N THR A 232 -17.68 15.07 -9.41
CA THR A 232 -16.77 15.64 -8.40
C THR A 232 -15.34 15.65 -8.89
N GLU A 233 -14.82 14.49 -9.36
CA GLU A 233 -13.46 14.41 -9.92
C GLU A 233 -13.27 15.40 -11.09
N LYS A 234 -14.28 15.53 -11.96
CA LYS A 234 -14.23 16.49 -13.08
C LYS A 234 -14.02 17.93 -12.57
N ALA A 235 -14.80 18.36 -11.57
CA ALA A 235 -14.65 19.68 -10.99
C ALA A 235 -13.27 19.89 -10.34
N GLU A 236 -12.75 18.89 -9.63
CA GLU A 236 -11.41 18.93 -9.01
C GLU A 236 -10.28 19.01 -10.06
N LEU A 237 -10.41 18.31 -11.19
CA LEU A 237 -9.45 18.39 -12.30
C LEU A 237 -9.50 19.76 -13.00
N ILE A 238 -10.70 20.33 -13.22
CA ILE A 238 -10.87 21.69 -13.75
C ILE A 238 -10.23 22.72 -12.80
N TYR A 239 -10.46 22.55 -11.49
CA TYR A 239 -9.80 23.40 -10.47
C TYR A 239 -8.27 23.31 -10.53
N THR A 240 -7.71 22.13 -10.71
CA THR A 240 -6.27 21.93 -10.89
C THR A 240 -5.74 22.63 -12.15
N LEU A 241 -6.48 22.57 -13.27
CA LEU A 241 -6.15 23.33 -14.49
C LEU A 241 -6.19 24.84 -14.23
N ALA A 242 -7.20 25.33 -13.53
CA ALA A 242 -7.35 26.74 -13.18
C ALA A 242 -6.12 27.24 -12.42
N LEU A 243 -5.72 26.54 -11.36
CA LEU A 243 -4.53 26.89 -10.57
C LEU A 243 -3.25 26.86 -11.41
N THR A 244 -3.16 25.88 -12.33
CA THR A 244 -1.99 25.79 -13.22
C THR A 244 -1.97 26.95 -14.23
N ALA A 245 -3.12 27.36 -14.80
CA ALA A 245 -3.24 28.49 -15.69
C ALA A 245 -2.85 29.82 -14.99
N ILE A 246 -3.36 30.02 -13.77
CA ILE A 246 -2.98 31.20 -12.95
C ILE A 246 -1.48 31.24 -12.70
N LYS A 247 -0.90 30.11 -12.30
CA LYS A 247 0.56 29.98 -12.06
C LYS A 247 1.38 30.27 -13.33
N LYS A 248 0.84 30.00 -14.52
CA LYS A 248 1.47 30.31 -15.81
C LYS A 248 1.26 31.78 -16.28
N GLY A 249 0.52 32.57 -15.51
CA GLY A 249 0.18 33.96 -15.87
C GLY A 249 -1.07 34.09 -16.75
N ASP A 250 -1.72 33.00 -17.11
CA ASP A 250 -2.96 33.01 -17.93
C ASP A 250 -4.19 33.22 -17.03
N VAL A 251 -4.18 34.34 -16.29
CA VAL A 251 -5.16 34.61 -15.21
C VAL A 251 -6.61 34.61 -15.71
N ALA A 252 -6.86 35.20 -16.91
CA ALA A 252 -8.22 35.19 -17.46
C ALA A 252 -8.75 33.77 -17.73
N VAL A 253 -7.88 32.88 -18.26
CA VAL A 253 -8.22 31.46 -18.46
C VAL A 253 -8.44 30.77 -17.12
N GLY A 254 -7.55 31.04 -16.15
CA GLY A 254 -7.69 30.48 -14.80
C GLY A 254 -8.98 30.90 -14.11
N LYS A 255 -9.42 32.15 -14.27
CA LYS A 255 -10.70 32.66 -13.74
C LYS A 255 -11.89 31.92 -14.35
N ALA A 256 -11.94 31.81 -15.68
CA ALA A 256 -13.01 31.06 -16.36
C ALA A 256 -13.06 29.59 -15.95
N LEU A 257 -11.90 28.95 -15.77
CA LEU A 257 -11.83 27.57 -15.28
C LEU A 257 -12.26 27.45 -13.81
N LEU A 258 -12.03 28.44 -12.94
CA LEU A 258 -12.56 28.44 -11.58
C LEU A 258 -14.09 28.53 -11.57
N GLU A 259 -14.67 29.37 -12.42
CA GLU A 259 -16.13 29.49 -12.61
C GLU A 259 -16.72 28.15 -13.10
N ASP A 260 -16.08 27.49 -14.05
CA ASP A 260 -16.50 26.17 -14.57
C ASP A 260 -16.38 25.09 -13.49
N ALA A 261 -15.30 25.08 -12.70
CA ALA A 261 -15.15 24.14 -11.59
C ALA A 261 -16.26 24.28 -10.55
N ILE A 262 -16.63 25.51 -10.20
CA ILE A 262 -17.73 25.82 -9.27
C ILE A 262 -19.07 25.34 -9.85
N ALA A 263 -19.32 25.61 -11.12
CA ALA A 263 -20.57 25.20 -11.80
C ALA A 263 -20.65 23.68 -11.99
N THR A 264 -19.51 23.00 -12.16
CA THR A 264 -19.46 21.54 -12.38
C THR A 264 -19.61 20.75 -11.09
N HIS A 265 -19.16 21.28 -9.95
CA HIS A 265 -19.18 20.53 -8.69
C HIS A 265 -20.62 20.31 -8.19
N PRO A 266 -21.01 19.08 -7.77
CA PRO A 266 -22.38 18.78 -7.36
C PRO A 266 -22.79 19.46 -6.04
N GLN A 267 -21.82 19.95 -5.28
CA GLN A 267 -22.01 20.67 -4.02
C GLN A 267 -21.23 21.99 -4.04
N HIS A 268 -21.31 22.78 -2.96
CA HIS A 268 -20.50 23.99 -2.83
C HIS A 268 -18.99 23.66 -2.85
N PHE A 269 -18.27 24.26 -3.79
CA PHE A 269 -16.82 24.04 -3.96
C PHE A 269 -16.02 25.19 -3.36
N GLU A 270 -15.92 25.20 -2.04
CA GLU A 270 -15.29 26.26 -1.24
C GLU A 270 -13.88 26.66 -1.71
N ALA A 271 -13.04 25.68 -2.09
CA ALA A 271 -11.67 25.94 -2.53
C ALA A 271 -11.62 26.75 -3.83
N ALA A 272 -12.49 26.44 -4.80
CA ALA A 272 -12.58 27.15 -6.05
C ALA A 272 -13.16 28.56 -5.85
N VAL A 273 -14.20 28.71 -5.01
CA VAL A 273 -14.80 30.00 -4.65
C VAL A 273 -13.77 30.92 -4.00
N ARG A 274 -13.02 30.43 -3.02
CA ARG A 274 -11.95 31.24 -2.39
C ARG A 274 -10.88 31.67 -3.36
N SER A 275 -10.48 30.76 -4.27
CA SER A 275 -9.47 31.08 -5.29
C SER A 275 -9.97 32.12 -6.27
N LEU A 276 -11.24 32.06 -6.67
CA LEU A 276 -11.88 33.03 -7.57
C LEU A 276 -11.97 34.41 -6.91
N ASN A 277 -12.40 34.49 -5.65
CA ASN A 277 -12.50 35.73 -4.89
C ASN A 277 -11.14 36.39 -4.71
N ALA A 278 -10.07 35.62 -4.50
CA ALA A 278 -8.71 36.14 -4.37
C ALA A 278 -8.17 36.79 -5.67
N LEU A 279 -8.73 36.46 -6.83
CA LEU A 279 -8.39 37.09 -8.12
C LEU A 279 -9.18 38.36 -8.40
N GLY A 280 -10.25 38.62 -7.67
CA GLY A 280 -11.12 39.80 -7.82
C GLY A 280 -10.84 40.91 -6.82
N ALA A 281 -9.95 40.65 -5.85
CA ALA A 281 -9.43 41.62 -4.88
C ALA A 281 -8.13 42.25 -5.38
#